data_b65f8c14e019386fbd6c3c77f88abbdd
#
_entry.id   b65f8c14e019386fbd6c3c77f88abbdd
#
_cell.length_a   1.000
_cell.length_b   1.000
_cell.length_c   1.000
_cell.angle_alpha   90.00
_cell.angle_beta   90.00
_cell.angle_gamma   90.00
#
_symmetry.space_group_name_H-M   'P 1'
#
loop_
_entity.id
_entity.type
_entity.pdbx_description
1 polymer ?
#
loop_
_entity_poly.entity_id
_entity_poly.type
_entity_poly.pdbx_seq_one_letter_code
_entity_poly.pdbx_strand_id
1 'polypeptide(L)'
;MGNNLEATKNKYSISQMTIAFVVLTVVYILRGKILFFLGPSFLNSGNGKLLQAIVSLVIALICAHFANKFAGKSFKVFIKRIEQGKVRWLTALFCVIVFILYLAKASQWVQVMHKSVMSIITILLLAVAAGLCEEFLFRDLLFNLFTKILSKRRYVLLWSAILSSICFGLAHFVNLARQDFVVTFQQVIAVTAIGLMLCTIRILTNNMWLNVIMHIAFDISPLVVTGDIIGKWSAIIVSGLWIGGISLLTIWVYNHHCLKENLK
;
A
#
# COMPACT_ATOMS: atom_id res chain seq x y z
N MET A 1 -31.94 -7.38 8.57
CA MET A 1 -31.22 -8.60 8.20
C MET A 1 -29.73 -8.30 8.37
N GLY A 2 -29.12 -8.81 9.44
CA GLY A 2 -27.75 -8.47 9.82
C GLY A 2 -26.77 -9.08 8.87
N ASN A 3 -25.92 -8.23 8.28
CA ASN A 3 -24.71 -8.68 7.61
C ASN A 3 -23.80 -9.32 8.67
N ASN A 4 -23.79 -10.65 8.76
CA ASN A 4 -22.85 -11.41 9.56
C ASN A 4 -21.47 -11.47 8.91
N LEU A 5 -20.99 -10.32 8.37
CA LEU A 5 -19.59 -10.02 8.46
C LEU A 5 -19.39 -9.78 9.96
N GLU A 6 -18.97 -10.81 10.72
CA GLU A 6 -18.44 -10.58 12.06
C GLU A 6 -17.26 -9.63 11.89
N ALA A 7 -17.58 -8.34 11.81
CA ALA A 7 -16.63 -7.29 12.08
C ALA A 7 -16.16 -7.61 13.49
N THR A 8 -15.01 -8.28 13.59
CA THR A 8 -14.38 -8.54 14.87
C THR A 8 -14.50 -7.24 15.64
N LYS A 9 -15.15 -7.27 16.82
CA LYS A 9 -15.46 -6.09 17.60
C LYS A 9 -14.16 -5.33 17.83
N ASN A 10 -13.81 -4.45 16.88
CA ASN A 10 -12.67 -3.57 17.08
C ASN A 10 -13.00 -2.69 18.29
N LYS A 11 -12.22 -2.81 19.36
CA LYS A 11 -12.41 -2.08 20.61
C LYS A 11 -12.26 -0.57 20.45
N TYR A 12 -11.60 -0.11 19.39
CA TYR A 12 -11.36 1.30 19.13
C TYR A 12 -12.55 1.91 18.38
N SER A 13 -12.95 3.12 18.76
CA SER A 13 -13.98 3.90 18.07
C SER A 13 -13.48 4.38 16.69
N ILE A 14 -14.42 4.80 15.83
CA ILE A 14 -14.09 5.41 14.52
C ILE A 14 -13.19 6.63 14.74
N SER A 15 -13.50 7.49 15.71
CA SER A 15 -12.70 8.68 16.01
C SER A 15 -11.27 8.34 16.46
N GLN A 16 -11.11 7.34 17.32
CA GLN A 16 -9.78 6.90 17.75
C GLN A 16 -8.94 6.35 16.58
N MET A 17 -9.53 5.55 15.70
CA MET A 17 -8.86 5.05 14.51
C MET A 17 -8.49 6.19 13.54
N THR A 18 -9.38 7.17 13.36
CA THR A 18 -9.13 8.33 12.49
C THR A 18 -8.00 9.19 13.05
N ILE A 19 -8.02 9.51 14.34
CA ILE A 19 -6.95 10.28 14.98
C ILE A 19 -5.63 9.54 14.88
N ALA A 20 -5.60 8.22 15.16
CA ALA A 20 -4.42 7.41 15.04
C ALA A 20 -3.86 7.44 13.60
N PHE A 21 -4.72 7.28 12.58
CA PHE A 21 -4.29 7.35 11.18
C PHE A 21 -3.66 8.71 10.85
N VAL A 22 -4.33 9.81 11.19
CA VAL A 22 -3.83 11.17 10.92
C VAL A 22 -2.49 11.41 11.61
N VAL A 23 -2.41 11.13 12.92
CA VAL A 23 -1.19 11.35 13.71
C VAL A 23 -0.02 10.53 13.16
N LEU A 24 -0.22 9.23 12.92
CA LEU A 24 0.85 8.36 12.42
C LEU A 24 1.28 8.75 11.00
N THR A 25 0.35 9.18 10.15
CA THR A 25 0.66 9.68 8.80
C THR A 25 1.51 10.96 8.88
N VAL A 26 1.14 11.91 9.74
CA VAL A 26 1.92 13.15 9.95
C VAL A 26 3.32 12.83 10.47
N VAL A 27 3.45 11.95 11.48
CA VAL A 27 4.74 11.51 12.00
C VAL A 27 5.62 10.91 10.90
N TYR A 28 5.04 10.04 10.06
CA TYR A 28 5.76 9.44 8.95
C TYR A 28 6.20 10.44 7.88
N ILE A 29 5.33 11.41 7.54
CA ILE A 29 5.68 12.49 6.58
C ILE A 29 6.81 13.36 7.14
N LEU A 30 6.76 13.71 8.41
CA LEU A 30 7.75 14.58 9.04
C LEU A 30 9.10 13.91 9.35
N ARG A 31 9.21 12.59 9.18
CA ARG A 31 10.44 11.83 9.49
C ARG A 31 11.71 12.39 8.86
N GLY A 32 11.59 12.90 7.63
CA GLY A 32 12.74 13.47 6.90
C GLY A 32 13.26 14.79 7.50
N LYS A 33 12.47 15.46 8.36
CA LYS A 33 12.87 16.71 9.02
C LYS A 33 13.57 16.48 10.36
N ILE A 34 13.52 15.28 10.92
CA ILE A 34 14.12 14.97 12.24
C ILE A 34 15.64 15.22 12.25
N LEU A 35 16.29 14.98 11.11
CA LEU A 35 17.75 15.12 10.98
C LEU A 35 18.16 16.47 10.33
N PHE A 36 17.22 17.41 10.18
CA PHE A 36 17.49 18.67 9.49
C PHE A 36 18.64 19.49 10.13
N PHE A 37 18.84 19.35 11.44
CA PHE A 37 19.91 20.02 12.19
C PHE A 37 21.32 19.59 11.77
N LEU A 38 21.49 18.44 11.07
CA LEU A 38 22.79 17.95 10.60
C LEU A 38 23.30 18.68 9.36
N GLY A 39 22.47 19.56 8.76
CA GLY A 39 22.82 20.33 7.60
C GLY A 39 22.74 19.56 6.27
N PRO A 40 22.49 20.27 5.15
CA PRO A 40 22.24 19.63 3.87
C PRO A 40 23.47 18.93 3.27
N SER A 41 24.68 19.43 3.53
CA SER A 41 25.92 18.81 3.04
C SER A 41 26.11 17.39 3.59
N PHE A 42 25.87 17.19 4.87
CA PHE A 42 25.92 15.86 5.48
C PHE A 42 24.78 14.98 4.98
N LEU A 43 23.54 15.49 4.98
CA LEU A 43 22.37 14.73 4.60
C LEU A 43 22.39 14.23 3.14
N ASN A 44 23.10 14.94 2.27
CA ASN A 44 23.30 14.54 0.86
C ASN A 44 24.47 13.56 0.68
N SER A 45 25.32 13.36 1.69
CA SER A 45 26.38 12.36 1.66
C SER A 45 25.86 10.94 1.74
N GLY A 46 26.68 9.94 1.39
CA GLY A 46 26.33 8.52 1.51
C GLY A 46 25.94 8.13 2.95
N ASN A 47 26.72 8.58 3.93
CA ASN A 47 26.46 8.31 5.36
C ASN A 47 25.18 9.01 5.83
N GLY A 48 24.92 10.25 5.39
CA GLY A 48 23.71 10.97 5.73
C GLY A 48 22.46 10.32 5.16
N LYS A 49 22.51 9.81 3.92
CA LYS A 49 21.41 9.03 3.32
C LYS A 49 21.16 7.73 4.04
N LEU A 50 22.20 7.02 4.44
CA LEU A 50 22.07 5.80 5.25
C LEU A 50 21.44 6.10 6.61
N LEU A 51 21.88 7.16 7.30
CA LEU A 51 21.29 7.59 8.57
C LEU A 51 19.80 7.93 8.42
N GLN A 52 19.42 8.66 7.36
CA GLN A 52 18.02 8.96 7.04
C GLN A 52 17.19 7.67 6.81
N ALA A 53 17.78 6.68 6.14
CA ALA A 53 17.12 5.39 5.90
C ALA A 53 16.90 4.61 7.21
N ILE A 54 17.90 4.58 8.10
CA ILE A 54 17.79 3.94 9.44
C ILE A 54 16.70 4.62 10.26
N VAL A 55 16.72 5.96 10.36
CA VAL A 55 15.70 6.71 11.10
C VAL A 55 14.31 6.50 10.50
N SER A 56 14.20 6.48 9.17
CA SER A 56 12.93 6.17 8.50
C SER A 56 12.42 4.79 8.85
N LEU A 57 13.29 3.77 8.92
CA LEU A 57 12.90 2.41 9.31
C LEU A 57 12.43 2.35 10.77
N VAL A 58 13.14 2.99 11.70
CA VAL A 58 12.72 3.03 13.12
C VAL A 58 11.34 3.65 13.25
N ILE A 59 11.10 4.79 12.59
CA ILE A 59 9.79 5.46 12.62
C ILE A 59 8.73 4.58 11.96
N ALA A 60 9.04 3.93 10.84
CA ALA A 60 8.13 3.02 10.16
C ALA A 60 7.70 1.85 11.05
N LEU A 61 8.62 1.25 11.81
CA LEU A 61 8.33 0.19 12.77
C LEU A 61 7.39 0.66 13.89
N ILE A 62 7.63 1.86 14.42
CA ILE A 62 6.76 2.48 15.43
C ILE A 62 5.37 2.73 14.84
N CYS A 63 5.30 3.35 13.66
CA CYS A 63 4.03 3.62 12.98
C CYS A 63 3.26 2.32 12.69
N ALA A 64 3.93 1.30 12.15
CA ALA A 64 3.32 0.01 11.85
C ALA A 64 2.78 -0.68 13.12
N HIS A 65 3.56 -0.66 14.21
CA HIS A 65 3.12 -1.21 15.51
C HIS A 65 1.82 -0.54 15.99
N PHE A 66 1.77 0.79 16.01
CA PHE A 66 0.58 1.51 16.47
C PHE A 66 -0.58 1.40 15.48
N ALA A 67 -0.32 1.44 14.17
CA ALA A 67 -1.35 1.24 13.16
C ALA A 67 -2.03 -0.12 13.33
N ASN A 68 -1.27 -1.20 13.46
CA ASN A 68 -1.79 -2.54 13.71
C ASN A 68 -2.58 -2.63 15.04
N LYS A 69 -2.10 -1.97 16.09
CA LYS A 69 -2.79 -1.90 17.38
C LYS A 69 -4.17 -1.25 17.24
N PHE A 70 -4.30 -0.12 16.54
CA PHE A 70 -5.55 0.61 16.36
C PHE A 70 -6.44 -0.01 15.27
N ALA A 71 -5.87 -0.67 14.27
CA ALA A 71 -6.63 -1.44 13.28
C ALA A 71 -7.44 -2.57 13.93
N GLY A 72 -6.96 -3.08 15.06
CA GLY A 72 -7.56 -4.20 15.77
C GLY A 72 -7.25 -5.54 15.10
N LYS A 73 -7.89 -6.62 15.57
CA LYS A 73 -7.72 -7.93 14.93
C LYS A 73 -8.22 -7.83 13.50
N SER A 74 -7.33 -8.11 12.58
CA SER A 74 -7.61 -8.15 11.15
C SER A 74 -8.94 -8.78 10.85
N PHE A 75 -9.64 -8.16 9.94
CA PHE A 75 -10.82 -8.70 9.30
C PHE A 75 -10.54 -10.17 8.92
N LYS A 76 -11.04 -11.10 9.71
CA LYS A 76 -11.06 -12.51 9.29
C LYS A 76 -12.13 -12.59 8.21
N VAL A 77 -11.76 -12.27 6.99
CA VAL A 77 -12.52 -12.74 5.83
C VAL A 77 -12.43 -14.24 5.93
N PHE A 78 -13.52 -14.88 6.35
CA PHE A 78 -13.64 -16.31 6.25
C PHE A 78 -13.61 -16.65 4.76
N ILE A 79 -12.41 -16.90 4.25
CA ILE A 79 -12.25 -17.55 2.96
C ILE A 79 -12.69 -19.00 3.18
N LYS A 80 -14.00 -19.25 3.20
CA LYS A 80 -14.50 -20.51 2.73
C LYS A 80 -13.92 -20.64 1.33
N ARG A 81 -13.11 -21.66 1.07
CA ARG A 81 -12.51 -21.92 -0.25
C ARG A 81 -13.54 -21.61 -1.32
N ILE A 82 -13.25 -20.58 -2.13
CA ILE A 82 -14.10 -20.22 -3.25
C ILE A 82 -13.87 -21.30 -4.30
N GLU A 83 -14.59 -22.40 -4.19
CA GLU A 83 -14.50 -23.55 -5.09
C GLU A 83 -15.17 -23.29 -6.45
N GLN A 84 -15.80 -22.12 -6.63
CA GLN A 84 -16.55 -21.83 -7.84
C GLN A 84 -15.64 -21.36 -8.98
N GLY A 85 -15.68 -22.06 -10.12
CA GLY A 85 -14.77 -21.92 -11.25
C GLY A 85 -14.53 -20.50 -11.76
N LYS A 86 -15.54 -19.61 -11.80
CA LYS A 86 -15.41 -18.22 -12.28
C LYS A 86 -14.45 -17.38 -11.42
N VAL A 87 -14.49 -17.53 -10.09
CA VAL A 87 -13.61 -16.76 -9.18
C VAL A 87 -12.17 -17.26 -9.27
N ARG A 88 -11.96 -18.56 -9.44
CA ARG A 88 -10.61 -19.14 -9.62
C ARG A 88 -9.92 -18.61 -10.85
N TRP A 89 -10.60 -18.54 -11.99
CA TRP A 89 -10.04 -18.00 -13.22
C TRP A 89 -9.70 -16.51 -13.11
N LEU A 90 -10.58 -15.73 -12.49
CA LEU A 90 -10.32 -14.31 -12.29
C LEU A 90 -9.14 -14.07 -11.33
N THR A 91 -9.05 -14.86 -10.25
CA THR A 91 -7.91 -14.81 -9.33
C THR A 91 -6.62 -15.23 -10.04
N ALA A 92 -6.66 -16.28 -10.87
CA ALA A 92 -5.50 -16.71 -11.66
C ALA A 92 -5.06 -15.59 -12.64
N LEU A 93 -6.01 -14.97 -13.36
CA LEU A 93 -5.72 -13.85 -14.25
C LEU A 93 -5.10 -12.67 -13.48
N PHE A 94 -5.65 -12.33 -12.32
CA PHE A 94 -5.07 -11.30 -11.44
C PHE A 94 -3.63 -11.66 -11.04
N CYS A 95 -3.36 -12.89 -10.61
CA CYS A 95 -2.01 -13.33 -10.27
C CYS A 95 -1.05 -13.25 -11.46
N VAL A 96 -1.48 -13.60 -12.66
CA VAL A 96 -0.67 -13.48 -13.89
C VAL A 96 -0.32 -12.01 -14.17
N ILE A 97 -1.28 -11.10 -14.07
CA ILE A 97 -1.03 -9.67 -14.28
C ILE A 97 -0.06 -9.12 -13.23
N VAL A 98 -0.24 -9.49 -11.96
CA VAL A 98 0.68 -9.12 -10.88
C VAL A 98 2.08 -9.66 -11.17
N PHE A 99 2.20 -10.93 -11.59
CA PHE A 99 3.48 -11.53 -11.94
C PHE A 99 4.18 -10.78 -13.08
N ILE A 100 3.44 -10.44 -14.16
CA ILE A 100 3.98 -9.67 -15.29
C ILE A 100 4.47 -8.29 -14.81
N LEU A 101 3.73 -7.63 -13.92
CA LEU A 101 4.12 -6.34 -13.35
C LEU A 101 5.47 -6.44 -12.61
N TYR A 102 5.66 -7.48 -11.79
CA TYR A 102 6.93 -7.68 -11.08
C TYR A 102 8.05 -8.10 -12.01
N LEU A 103 7.76 -8.88 -13.04
CA LEU A 103 8.75 -9.21 -14.07
C LEU A 103 9.24 -7.96 -14.82
N ALA A 104 8.35 -7.00 -15.10
CA ALA A 104 8.72 -5.71 -15.67
C ALA A 104 9.62 -4.87 -14.74
N LYS A 105 9.55 -5.08 -13.41
CA LYS A 105 10.43 -4.44 -12.42
C LYS A 105 11.82 -5.09 -12.33
N ALA A 106 12.02 -6.28 -12.88
CA ALA A 106 13.28 -7.03 -12.74
C ALA A 106 14.50 -6.24 -13.23
N SER A 107 14.35 -5.44 -14.30
CA SER A 107 15.42 -4.56 -14.79
C SER A 107 15.89 -3.53 -13.74
N GLN A 108 14.97 -3.03 -12.92
CA GLN A 108 15.31 -2.09 -11.84
C GLN A 108 16.03 -2.79 -10.69
N TRP A 109 15.68 -4.03 -10.36
CA TRP A 109 16.40 -4.82 -9.37
C TRP A 109 17.84 -5.09 -9.81
N VAL A 110 18.03 -5.46 -11.08
CA VAL A 110 19.39 -5.63 -11.65
C VAL A 110 20.17 -4.32 -11.56
N GLN A 111 19.57 -3.17 -11.88
CA GLN A 111 20.25 -1.87 -11.75
C GLN A 111 20.66 -1.56 -10.30
N VAL A 112 19.85 -1.97 -9.31
CA VAL A 112 20.22 -1.80 -7.89
C VAL A 112 21.43 -2.67 -7.53
N MET A 113 21.52 -3.89 -8.04
CA MET A 113 22.67 -4.80 -7.79
C MET A 113 24.00 -4.24 -8.31
N HIS A 114 23.98 -3.35 -9.29
CA HIS A 114 25.18 -2.68 -9.81
C HIS A 114 25.57 -1.41 -9.03
N LYS A 115 24.86 -1.05 -7.94
CA LYS A 115 25.21 0.08 -7.08
C LYS A 115 26.25 -0.31 -6.03
N SER A 116 26.84 0.69 -5.38
CA SER A 116 27.71 0.45 -4.22
C SER A 116 26.93 -0.23 -3.09
N VAL A 117 27.61 -1.00 -2.26
CA VAL A 117 27.03 -1.71 -1.11
C VAL A 117 26.25 -0.74 -0.20
N MET A 118 26.82 0.44 0.05
CA MET A 118 26.14 1.50 0.84
C MET A 118 24.82 1.93 0.20
N SER A 119 24.79 2.12 -1.11
CA SER A 119 23.57 2.47 -1.84
C SER A 119 22.54 1.35 -1.81
N ILE A 120 22.95 0.10 -1.98
CA ILE A 120 22.06 -1.06 -1.89
C ILE A 120 21.41 -1.13 -0.51
N ILE A 121 22.19 -1.04 0.56
CA ILE A 121 21.68 -1.06 1.93
C ILE A 121 20.68 0.09 2.15
N THR A 122 21.02 1.30 1.68
CA THR A 122 20.14 2.48 1.80
C THR A 122 18.81 2.27 1.08
N ILE A 123 18.83 1.77 -0.16
CA ILE A 123 17.63 1.47 -0.96
C ILE A 123 16.76 0.43 -0.24
N LEU A 124 17.36 -0.66 0.22
CA LEU A 124 16.64 -1.72 0.92
C LEU A 124 15.99 -1.22 2.21
N LEU A 125 16.70 -0.44 3.03
CA LEU A 125 16.14 0.13 4.25
C LEU A 125 14.97 1.08 3.98
N LEU A 126 15.08 1.92 2.93
CA LEU A 126 13.99 2.82 2.53
C LEU A 126 12.78 2.05 2.01
N ALA A 127 12.98 1.04 1.16
CA ALA A 127 11.91 0.19 0.64
C ALA A 127 11.20 -0.57 1.78
N VAL A 128 11.95 -1.11 2.75
CA VAL A 128 11.39 -1.77 3.94
C VAL A 128 10.62 -0.77 4.79
N ALA A 129 11.15 0.43 5.02
CA ALA A 129 10.47 1.47 5.79
C ALA A 129 9.15 1.89 5.13
N ALA A 130 9.14 2.10 3.81
CA ALA A 130 7.93 2.45 3.06
C ALA A 130 6.91 1.31 3.12
N GLY A 131 7.30 0.10 2.70
CA GLY A 131 6.42 -1.06 2.68
C GLY A 131 5.80 -1.39 4.05
N LEU A 132 6.56 -1.30 5.14
CA LEU A 132 6.03 -1.49 6.49
C LEU A 132 5.03 -0.39 6.86
N CYS A 133 5.45 0.87 6.81
CA CYS A 133 4.61 1.96 7.28
C CYS A 133 3.33 2.11 6.45
N GLU A 134 3.47 2.13 5.13
CA GLU A 134 2.35 2.40 4.24
C GLU A 134 1.34 1.26 4.21
N GLU A 135 1.79 -0.01 4.24
CA GLU A 135 0.84 -1.11 4.29
C GLU A 135 0.06 -1.14 5.62
N PHE A 136 0.72 -0.97 6.75
CA PHE A 136 0.01 -0.94 8.02
C PHE A 136 -0.89 0.30 8.18
N LEU A 137 -0.51 1.45 7.64
CA LEU A 137 -1.37 2.64 7.65
C LEU A 137 -2.57 2.49 6.72
N PHE A 138 -2.37 2.11 5.46
CA PHE A 138 -3.42 2.16 4.44
C PHE A 138 -4.19 0.85 4.30
N ARG A 139 -3.54 -0.33 4.38
CA ARG A 139 -4.20 -1.64 4.18
C ARG A 139 -4.61 -2.31 5.48
N ASP A 140 -4.06 -1.88 6.62
CA ASP A 140 -4.55 -2.34 7.92
C ASP A 140 -5.44 -1.28 8.58
N LEU A 141 -4.90 -0.15 9.02
CA LEU A 141 -5.65 0.84 9.79
C LEU A 141 -6.76 1.53 8.98
N LEU A 142 -6.42 2.15 7.86
CA LEU A 142 -7.38 2.94 7.06
C LEU A 142 -8.43 2.06 6.38
N PHE A 143 -8.01 0.93 5.80
CA PHE A 143 -8.93 -0.03 5.19
C PHE A 143 -9.93 -0.56 6.22
N ASN A 144 -9.47 -0.95 7.42
CA ASN A 144 -10.35 -1.40 8.50
C ASN A 144 -11.25 -0.28 9.03
N LEU A 145 -10.78 0.96 9.06
CA LEU A 145 -11.59 2.13 9.39
C LEU A 145 -12.75 2.29 8.39
N PHE A 146 -12.46 2.24 7.08
CA PHE A 146 -13.51 2.32 6.06
C PHE A 146 -14.46 1.13 6.11
N THR A 147 -13.97 -0.09 6.34
CA THR A 147 -14.88 -1.26 6.51
C THR A 147 -15.80 -1.08 7.71
N LYS A 148 -15.34 -0.47 8.79
CA LYS A 148 -16.17 -0.16 9.95
C LYS A 148 -17.22 0.93 9.65
N ILE A 149 -16.83 2.03 8.99
CA ILE A 149 -17.73 3.10 8.58
C ILE A 149 -18.80 2.58 7.60
N LEU A 150 -18.38 1.77 6.64
CA LEU A 150 -19.24 1.27 5.56
C LEU A 150 -19.88 -0.09 5.86
N SER A 151 -19.84 -0.56 7.11
CA SER A 151 -20.27 -1.92 7.51
C SER A 151 -21.69 -2.28 7.07
N LYS A 152 -22.59 -1.29 6.94
CA LYS A 152 -23.97 -1.47 6.48
C LYS A 152 -24.13 -1.43 4.94
N ARG A 153 -23.07 -1.14 4.19
CA ARG A 153 -23.13 -1.05 2.71
C ARG A 153 -22.97 -2.42 2.05
N ARG A 154 -23.71 -2.64 0.94
CA ARG A 154 -23.72 -3.91 0.21
C ARG A 154 -22.34 -4.36 -0.28
N TYR A 155 -21.49 -3.43 -0.73
CA TYR A 155 -20.17 -3.69 -1.29
C TYR A 155 -19.06 -3.07 -0.41
N VAL A 156 -19.08 -3.40 0.88
CA VAL A 156 -18.19 -2.80 1.88
C VAL A 156 -16.70 -2.96 1.53
N LEU A 157 -16.28 -4.17 1.09
CA LEU A 157 -14.88 -4.41 0.76
C LEU A 157 -14.43 -3.62 -0.47
N LEU A 158 -15.29 -3.56 -1.49
CA LEU A 158 -15.02 -2.79 -2.71
C LEU A 158 -14.85 -1.31 -2.42
N TRP A 159 -15.80 -0.72 -1.70
CA TRP A 159 -15.73 0.70 -1.36
C TRP A 159 -14.56 1.03 -0.43
N SER A 160 -14.28 0.16 0.54
CA SER A 160 -13.14 0.34 1.44
C SER A 160 -11.80 0.28 0.69
N ALA A 161 -11.67 -0.63 -0.29
CA ALA A 161 -10.49 -0.72 -1.13
C ALA A 161 -10.32 0.52 -2.02
N ILE A 162 -11.39 1.00 -2.65
CA ILE A 162 -11.38 2.21 -3.48
C ILE A 162 -10.94 3.42 -2.65
N LEU A 163 -11.61 3.68 -1.53
CA LEU A 163 -11.32 4.84 -0.69
C LEU A 163 -9.91 4.79 -0.10
N SER A 164 -9.50 3.64 0.41
CA SER A 164 -8.14 3.47 0.95
C SER A 164 -7.06 3.68 -0.13
N SER A 165 -7.30 3.20 -1.35
CA SER A 165 -6.36 3.36 -2.47
C SER A 165 -6.30 4.78 -3.00
N ILE A 166 -7.43 5.49 -3.05
CA ILE A 166 -7.46 6.91 -3.39
C ILE A 166 -6.70 7.72 -2.33
N CYS A 167 -6.95 7.49 -1.04
CA CYS A 167 -6.21 8.17 0.03
C CYS A 167 -4.71 7.89 -0.05
N PHE A 168 -4.32 6.66 -0.39
CA PHE A 168 -2.93 6.28 -0.60
C PHE A 168 -2.30 7.04 -1.77
N GLY A 169 -2.99 7.13 -2.91
CA GLY A 169 -2.55 7.92 -4.04
C GLY A 169 -2.40 9.40 -3.67
N LEU A 170 -3.42 9.99 -3.04
CA LEU A 170 -3.43 11.40 -2.64
C LEU A 170 -2.31 11.73 -1.63
N ALA A 171 -1.95 10.79 -0.75
CA ALA A 171 -0.84 10.99 0.18
C ALA A 171 0.50 11.28 -0.53
N HIS A 172 0.66 10.83 -1.78
CA HIS A 172 1.86 11.10 -2.58
C HIS A 172 1.97 12.54 -3.08
N PHE A 173 0.92 13.36 -2.96
CA PHE A 173 1.06 14.80 -3.22
C PHE A 173 2.06 15.49 -2.28
N VAL A 174 2.44 14.88 -1.17
CA VAL A 174 3.56 15.35 -0.34
C VAL A 174 4.87 15.49 -1.13
N ASN A 175 5.02 14.74 -2.23
CA ASN A 175 6.19 14.78 -3.10
C ASN A 175 6.29 16.05 -3.93
N LEU A 176 5.21 16.87 -4.04
CA LEU A 176 5.27 18.21 -4.63
C LEU A 176 6.32 19.11 -3.98
N ALA A 177 6.72 18.83 -2.75
CA ALA A 177 7.82 19.52 -2.09
C ALA A 177 9.20 19.27 -2.74
N ARG A 178 9.31 18.26 -3.64
CA ARG A 178 10.58 17.81 -4.24
C ARG A 178 10.48 17.46 -5.74
N GLN A 179 9.28 17.35 -6.29
CA GLN A 179 9.00 16.89 -7.64
C GLN A 179 8.05 17.87 -8.34
N ASP A 180 8.14 17.95 -9.67
CA ASP A 180 7.19 18.70 -10.47
C ASP A 180 5.77 18.13 -10.38
N PHE A 181 4.78 18.99 -10.59
CA PHE A 181 3.37 18.63 -10.53
C PHE A 181 3.02 17.46 -11.46
N VAL A 182 3.53 17.48 -12.70
CA VAL A 182 3.22 16.42 -13.69
C VAL A 182 3.72 15.07 -13.21
N VAL A 183 4.97 15.01 -12.72
CA VAL A 183 5.58 13.79 -12.19
C VAL A 183 4.81 13.26 -10.98
N THR A 184 4.49 14.18 -10.05
CA THR A 184 3.72 13.82 -8.85
C THR A 184 2.31 13.33 -9.19
N PHE A 185 1.64 13.97 -10.15
CA PHE A 185 0.30 13.58 -10.57
C PHE A 185 0.31 12.22 -11.27
N GLN A 186 1.30 11.94 -12.11
CA GLN A 186 1.53 10.61 -12.69
C GLN A 186 1.72 9.56 -11.61
N GLN A 187 2.51 9.86 -10.59
CA GLN A 187 2.71 8.98 -9.45
C GLN A 187 1.40 8.72 -8.71
N VAL A 188 0.61 9.75 -8.40
CA VAL A 188 -0.70 9.61 -7.72
C VAL A 188 -1.61 8.64 -8.46
N ILE A 189 -1.72 8.74 -9.79
CA ILE A 189 -2.53 7.81 -10.60
C ILE A 189 -1.98 6.39 -10.51
N ALA A 190 -0.68 6.21 -10.75
CA ALA A 190 -0.04 4.90 -10.75
C ALA A 190 -0.15 4.20 -9.38
N VAL A 191 0.15 4.92 -8.28
CA VAL A 191 0.11 4.34 -6.93
C VAL A 191 -1.32 4.11 -6.45
N THR A 192 -2.33 4.84 -6.96
CA THR A 192 -3.74 4.51 -6.70
C THR A 192 -4.09 3.14 -7.28
N ALA A 193 -3.68 2.84 -8.51
CA ALA A 193 -3.89 1.53 -9.13
C ALA A 193 -3.13 0.41 -8.39
N ILE A 194 -1.87 0.66 -8.01
CA ILE A 194 -1.09 -0.27 -7.16
C ILE A 194 -1.77 -0.45 -5.81
N GLY A 195 -2.34 0.61 -5.26
CA GLY A 195 -3.14 0.58 -4.04
C GLY A 195 -4.30 -0.40 -4.11
N LEU A 196 -5.05 -0.39 -5.20
CA LEU A 196 -6.13 -1.34 -5.46
C LEU A 196 -5.60 -2.78 -5.58
N MET A 197 -4.47 -2.97 -6.25
CA MET A 197 -3.81 -4.28 -6.36
C MET A 197 -3.45 -4.83 -4.97
N LEU A 198 -2.81 -4.03 -4.13
CA LEU A 198 -2.42 -4.42 -2.78
C LEU A 198 -3.65 -4.68 -1.89
N CYS A 199 -4.72 -3.87 -1.99
CA CYS A 199 -5.99 -4.17 -1.33
C CYS A 199 -6.58 -5.51 -1.80
N THR A 200 -6.46 -5.83 -3.10
CA THR A 200 -6.91 -7.13 -3.64
C THR A 200 -6.12 -8.28 -3.02
N ILE A 201 -4.79 -8.17 -2.97
CA ILE A 201 -3.92 -9.17 -2.31
C ILE A 201 -4.32 -9.33 -0.85
N ARG A 202 -4.53 -8.22 -0.13
CA ARG A 202 -4.97 -8.20 1.27
C ARG A 202 -6.30 -8.92 1.46
N ILE A 203 -7.27 -8.68 0.60
CA ILE A 203 -8.62 -9.31 0.66
C ILE A 203 -8.53 -10.80 0.33
N LEU A 204 -7.79 -11.19 -0.71
CA LEU A 204 -7.68 -12.58 -1.15
C LEU A 204 -6.89 -13.46 -0.18
N THR A 205 -5.85 -12.93 0.43
CA THR A 205 -4.91 -13.71 1.26
C THR A 205 -5.10 -13.52 2.75
N ASN A 206 -5.71 -12.41 3.16
CA ASN A 206 -5.79 -11.96 4.55
C ASN A 206 -4.40 -11.93 5.25
N ASN A 207 -3.34 -11.70 4.51
CA ASN A 207 -1.96 -11.72 5.00
C ASN A 207 -1.29 -10.36 4.79
N MET A 208 -1.08 -9.62 5.88
CA MET A 208 -0.40 -8.31 5.82
C MET A 208 1.07 -8.43 5.42
N TRP A 209 1.75 -9.48 5.86
CA TRP A 209 3.16 -9.64 5.54
C TRP A 209 3.39 -9.90 4.05
N LEU A 210 2.48 -10.60 3.39
CA LEU A 210 2.55 -10.74 1.93
C LEU A 210 2.43 -9.38 1.24
N ASN A 211 1.50 -8.53 1.70
CA ASN A 211 1.38 -7.16 1.19
C ASN A 211 2.67 -6.36 1.38
N VAL A 212 3.23 -6.39 2.61
CA VAL A 212 4.49 -5.70 2.92
C VAL A 212 5.63 -6.18 2.01
N ILE A 213 5.80 -7.50 1.84
CA ILE A 213 6.84 -8.07 0.97
C ILE A 213 6.65 -7.65 -0.48
N MET A 214 5.41 -7.69 -0.98
CA MET A 214 5.09 -7.27 -2.33
C MET A 214 5.37 -5.77 -2.52
N HIS A 215 4.99 -4.92 -1.57
CA HIS A 215 5.28 -3.49 -1.62
C HIS A 215 6.79 -3.23 -1.61
N ILE A 216 7.54 -3.83 -0.68
CA ILE A 216 9.00 -3.72 -0.62
C ILE A 216 9.64 -4.09 -1.96
N ALA A 217 9.24 -5.24 -2.53
CA ALA A 217 9.77 -5.68 -3.83
C ALA A 217 9.46 -4.68 -4.96
N PHE A 218 8.30 -4.02 -4.91
CA PHE A 218 7.94 -2.98 -5.86
C PHE A 218 8.82 -1.73 -5.72
N ASP A 219 9.16 -1.35 -4.49
CA ASP A 219 9.94 -0.15 -4.17
C ASP A 219 11.45 -0.33 -4.33
N ILE A 220 11.97 -1.55 -4.44
CA ILE A 220 13.38 -1.79 -4.73
C ILE A 220 13.68 -1.25 -6.13
N SER A 221 14.18 -0.01 -6.17
CA SER A 221 14.44 0.73 -7.39
C SER A 221 15.53 1.78 -7.14
N PRO A 222 16.39 2.10 -8.13
CA PRO A 222 17.30 3.25 -8.03
C PRO A 222 16.55 4.57 -7.79
N LEU A 223 15.30 4.64 -8.26
CA LEU A 223 14.45 5.84 -8.19
C LEU A 223 13.96 6.17 -6.78
N VAL A 224 13.98 5.20 -5.84
CA VAL A 224 13.64 5.45 -4.42
C VAL A 224 14.52 6.55 -3.81
N VAL A 225 15.74 6.71 -4.32
CA VAL A 225 16.70 7.72 -3.86
C VAL A 225 16.63 9.01 -4.68
N THR A 226 16.32 8.93 -5.99
CA THR A 226 16.33 10.08 -6.92
C THR A 226 14.96 10.72 -7.11
N GLY A 227 13.88 9.96 -6.91
CA GLY A 227 12.51 10.48 -6.97
C GLY A 227 11.95 10.78 -8.37
N ASP A 228 12.73 10.67 -9.44
CA ASP A 228 12.30 11.06 -10.78
C ASP A 228 11.68 9.87 -11.54
N ILE A 229 10.38 9.86 -11.67
CA ILE A 229 9.66 8.94 -12.56
C ILE A 229 8.99 9.78 -13.64
N ILE A 230 9.64 9.93 -14.79
CA ILE A 230 9.00 10.50 -15.97
C ILE A 230 8.56 9.34 -16.86
N GLY A 231 7.29 8.96 -16.77
CA GLY A 231 6.68 7.98 -17.65
C GLY A 231 5.90 8.64 -18.80
N LYS A 232 5.75 7.92 -19.92
CA LYS A 232 4.79 8.34 -20.95
C LYS A 232 3.38 8.21 -20.37
N TRP A 233 2.53 9.23 -20.54
CA TRP A 233 1.14 9.23 -20.07
C TRP A 233 0.36 7.98 -20.54
N SER A 234 0.55 7.58 -21.80
CA SER A 234 -0.08 6.37 -22.33
C SER A 234 0.28 5.12 -21.51
N ALA A 235 1.53 4.95 -21.13
CA ALA A 235 1.97 3.80 -20.34
C ALA A 235 1.35 3.81 -18.94
N ILE A 236 1.27 4.97 -18.29
CA ILE A 236 0.70 5.13 -16.96
C ILE A 236 -0.80 4.86 -16.98
N ILE A 237 -1.53 5.43 -17.95
CA ILE A 237 -2.97 5.24 -18.07
C ILE A 237 -3.28 3.77 -18.41
N VAL A 238 -2.59 3.18 -19.38
CA VAL A 238 -2.83 1.79 -19.78
C VAL A 238 -2.52 0.83 -18.64
N SER A 239 -1.35 0.94 -18.00
CA SER A 239 -1.01 0.08 -16.87
C SER A 239 -1.95 0.29 -15.68
N GLY A 240 -2.32 1.55 -15.39
CA GLY A 240 -3.28 1.89 -14.34
C GLY A 240 -4.67 1.29 -14.58
N LEU A 241 -5.17 1.34 -15.82
CA LEU A 241 -6.45 0.72 -16.20
C LEU A 241 -6.40 -0.81 -16.09
N TRP A 242 -5.31 -1.45 -16.55
CA TRP A 242 -5.16 -2.91 -16.42
C TRP A 242 -5.07 -3.35 -14.97
N ILE A 243 -4.17 -2.76 -14.18
CA ILE A 243 -3.94 -3.13 -12.79
C ILE A 243 -5.16 -2.77 -11.94
N GLY A 244 -5.64 -1.54 -12.05
CA GLY A 244 -6.80 -1.06 -11.30
C GLY A 244 -8.08 -1.78 -11.71
N GLY A 245 -8.31 -1.97 -13.00
CA GLY A 245 -9.50 -2.63 -13.53
C GLY A 245 -9.62 -4.08 -13.11
N ILE A 246 -8.56 -4.89 -13.27
CA ILE A 246 -8.57 -6.29 -12.81
C ILE A 246 -8.72 -6.40 -11.29
N SER A 247 -8.10 -5.48 -10.54
CA SER A 247 -8.22 -5.43 -9.09
C SER A 247 -9.66 -5.15 -8.66
N LEU A 248 -10.29 -4.12 -9.23
CA LEU A 248 -11.69 -3.77 -8.96
C LEU A 248 -12.65 -4.90 -9.32
N LEU A 249 -12.47 -5.52 -10.48
CA LEU A 249 -13.28 -6.64 -10.92
C LEU A 249 -13.13 -7.83 -9.96
N THR A 250 -11.92 -8.15 -9.55
CA THR A 250 -11.63 -9.23 -8.60
C THR A 250 -12.30 -8.97 -7.26
N ILE A 251 -12.17 -7.77 -6.69
CA ILE A 251 -12.80 -7.41 -5.41
C ILE A 251 -14.32 -7.42 -5.55
N TRP A 252 -14.87 -6.90 -6.64
CA TRP A 252 -16.31 -6.87 -6.87
C TRP A 252 -16.91 -8.26 -6.94
N VAL A 253 -16.33 -9.18 -7.72
CA VAL A 253 -16.77 -10.57 -7.82
C VAL A 253 -16.66 -11.28 -6.48
N TYR A 254 -15.53 -11.11 -5.78
CA TYR A 254 -15.32 -11.67 -4.46
C TYR A 254 -16.38 -11.18 -3.45
N ASN A 255 -16.60 -9.86 -3.39
CA ASN A 255 -17.59 -9.27 -2.49
C ASN A 255 -19.02 -9.73 -2.82
N HIS A 256 -19.34 -9.91 -4.10
CA HIS A 256 -20.64 -10.41 -4.54
C HIS A 256 -20.90 -11.87 -4.11
N HIS A 257 -19.87 -12.73 -4.18
CA HIS A 257 -19.97 -14.13 -3.71
C HIS A 257 -20.12 -14.21 -2.19
N CYS A 258 -19.34 -13.44 -1.43
CA CYS A 258 -19.48 -13.36 0.03
C CYS A 258 -20.90 -12.95 0.46
N LEU A 259 -21.56 -12.06 -0.30
CA LEU A 259 -22.92 -11.65 -0.03
C LEU A 259 -23.94 -12.76 -0.30
N LYS A 260 -23.75 -13.56 -1.35
CA LYS A 260 -24.67 -14.67 -1.69
C LYS A 260 -24.59 -15.83 -0.70
N GLU A 261 -23.42 -16.12 -0.16
CA GLU A 261 -23.24 -17.18 0.85
C GLU A 261 -23.84 -16.82 2.20
N ASN A 262 -23.83 -15.53 2.57
CA ASN A 262 -24.47 -15.05 3.79
C ASN A 262 -26.02 -14.98 3.72
N LEU A 263 -26.60 -15.19 2.54
CA LEU A 263 -28.06 -15.22 2.31
C LEU A 263 -28.62 -16.66 2.25
N LYS A 264 -27.77 -17.68 2.28
CA LYS A 264 -28.13 -19.10 2.41
C LYS A 264 -27.91 -19.58 3.82
#